data_7bc403b339d50b0c49634a5579a93634
#
_entry.id   7bc403b339d50b0c49634a5579a93634
#
_cell.length_a   1.000
_cell.length_b   1.000
_cell.length_c   1.000
_cell.angle_alpha   90.00
_cell.angle_beta   90.00
_cell.angle_gamma   90.00
#
_symmetry.space_group_name_H-M   'P 1'
#
loop_
_entity.id
_entity.type
_entity.pdbx_description
1 polymer ?
#
loop_
_entity_poly.entity_id
_entity_poly.type
_entity_poly.pdbx_seq_one_letter_code
_entity_poly.pdbx_strand_id
1 'polypeptide(L)'
;SDGVVTLDGVPAISDVDNLIEIIEVMGGSVKRDGETLEIDPRGVKDMPMPFGKINSLRASYYFYGSLLGRYGQATVGLPGGCDLGPRPIDLHLKAFEAMGASISYEDESMRIATDAGQRIKGAHIYMDTVSVGATINTMLAAAKAVGRTVIENAAREPEIIDVATLLNN
;
A
#
# COMPACT_ATOMS: atom_id res chain seq x y z
N SER A 1 6.43 3.13 8.93
CA SER A 1 7.51 3.41 9.86
C SER A 1 7.15 4.57 10.77
N ASP A 2 7.66 4.56 11.99
CA ASP A 2 7.48 5.65 12.97
C ASP A 2 8.76 6.53 13.05
N GLY A 3 9.76 6.24 12.25
CA GLY A 3 11.01 6.94 12.13
C GLY A 3 11.43 7.14 10.68
N VAL A 4 12.54 7.85 10.50
CA VAL A 4 13.18 8.02 9.19
C VAL A 4 13.69 6.67 8.68
N VAL A 5 13.49 6.43 7.39
CA VAL A 5 13.97 5.22 6.68
C VAL A 5 14.97 5.67 5.63
N THR A 6 16.13 5.01 5.60
CA THR A 6 17.14 5.21 4.56
C THR A 6 17.15 4.01 3.62
N LEU A 7 17.05 4.25 2.33
CA LEU A 7 17.13 3.25 1.27
C LEU A 7 18.32 3.58 0.38
N ASP A 8 19.20 2.62 0.18
CA ASP A 8 20.35 2.73 -0.72
C ASP A 8 20.10 1.96 -2.02
N GLY A 9 20.75 2.40 -3.11
CA GLY A 9 20.63 1.75 -4.42
C GLY A 9 19.30 2.02 -5.13
N VAL A 10 18.63 3.12 -4.83
CA VAL A 10 17.33 3.48 -5.45
C VAL A 10 17.58 4.17 -6.81
N PRO A 11 17.16 3.56 -7.92
CA PRO A 11 17.39 4.11 -9.24
C PRO A 11 16.62 5.42 -9.48
N ALA A 12 17.20 6.28 -10.33
CA ALA A 12 16.54 7.51 -10.78
C ALA A 12 15.61 7.21 -11.96
N ILE A 13 14.41 6.73 -11.66
CA ILE A 13 13.36 6.43 -12.65
C ILE A 13 12.06 7.16 -12.29
N SER A 14 11.26 7.43 -13.30
CA SER A 14 9.99 8.19 -13.15
C SER A 14 9.03 7.62 -12.12
N ASP A 15 8.98 6.29 -11.99
CA ASP A 15 8.09 5.64 -11.02
C ASP A 15 8.50 5.95 -9.57
N VAL A 16 9.81 6.00 -9.31
CA VAL A 16 10.34 6.41 -7.99
C VAL A 16 10.04 7.88 -7.73
N ASP A 17 10.25 8.75 -8.71
CA ASP A 17 9.99 10.18 -8.56
C ASP A 17 8.50 10.45 -8.31
N ASN A 18 7.61 9.72 -8.99
CA ASN A 18 6.16 9.80 -8.74
C ASN A 18 5.79 9.33 -7.33
N LEU A 19 6.41 8.25 -6.81
CA LEU A 19 6.18 7.79 -5.44
C LEU A 19 6.66 8.81 -4.41
N ILE A 20 7.83 9.42 -4.63
CA ILE A 20 8.36 10.49 -3.79
C ILE A 20 7.35 11.64 -3.72
N GLU A 21 6.88 12.10 -4.88
CA GLU A 21 5.93 13.20 -4.95
C GLU A 21 4.62 12.89 -4.21
N ILE A 22 4.09 11.65 -4.33
CA ILE A 22 2.90 11.23 -3.58
C ILE A 22 3.15 11.30 -2.07
N ILE A 23 4.30 10.80 -1.60
CA ILE A 23 4.67 10.84 -0.17
C ILE A 23 4.74 12.29 0.33
N GLU A 24 5.34 13.19 -0.47
CA GLU A 24 5.47 14.61 -0.10
C GLU A 24 4.11 15.34 -0.08
N VAL A 25 3.26 15.10 -1.07
CA VAL A 25 1.89 15.64 -1.09
C VAL A 25 1.09 15.17 0.12
N MET A 26 1.31 13.93 0.56
CA MET A 26 0.68 13.39 1.76
C MET A 26 1.29 13.93 3.07
N GLY A 27 2.32 14.77 3.00
CA GLY A 27 2.96 15.43 4.15
C GLY A 27 4.22 14.75 4.67
N GLY A 28 4.70 13.71 4.01
CA GLY A 28 6.02 13.15 4.26
C GLY A 28 7.13 14.04 3.73
N SER A 29 8.37 13.72 4.04
CA SER A 29 9.55 14.40 3.52
C SER A 29 10.51 13.38 2.94
N VAL A 30 11.03 13.64 1.75
CA VAL A 30 12.02 12.78 1.11
C VAL A 30 13.24 13.61 0.71
N LYS A 31 14.42 13.13 1.07
CA LYS A 31 15.69 13.69 0.61
C LYS A 31 16.39 12.65 -0.23
N ARG A 32 16.91 13.10 -1.39
CA ARG A 32 17.67 12.26 -2.29
C ARG A 32 19.11 12.75 -2.35
N ASP A 33 20.05 11.84 -2.16
CA ASP A 33 21.48 12.05 -2.40
C ASP A 33 22.00 10.91 -3.29
N GLY A 34 22.12 11.18 -4.58
CA GLY A 34 22.42 10.16 -5.58
C GLY A 34 21.38 9.04 -5.63
N GLU A 35 21.81 7.83 -5.30
CA GLU A 35 20.95 6.64 -5.22
C GLU A 35 20.42 6.37 -3.80
N THR A 36 20.73 7.21 -2.83
CA THR A 36 20.24 7.10 -1.46
C THR A 36 19.01 7.98 -1.25
N LEU A 37 17.95 7.42 -0.68
CA LEU A 37 16.75 8.14 -0.25
C LEU A 37 16.63 8.11 1.27
N GLU A 38 16.45 9.27 1.87
CA GLU A 38 16.04 9.42 3.27
C GLU A 38 14.58 9.84 3.32
N ILE A 39 13.72 8.97 3.84
CA ILE A 39 12.28 9.14 3.86
C ILE A 39 11.81 9.34 5.29
N ASP A 40 11.21 10.49 5.59
CA ASP A 40 10.56 10.77 6.86
C ASP A 40 9.03 10.70 6.72
N PRO A 41 8.39 9.62 7.14
CA PRO A 41 6.95 9.43 7.00
C PRO A 41 6.13 10.01 8.16
N ARG A 42 6.75 10.65 9.16
CA ARG A 42 6.05 11.11 10.36
C ARG A 42 5.00 12.19 10.07
N GLY A 43 5.23 12.99 9.04
CA GLY A 43 4.31 14.03 8.60
C GLY A 43 3.16 13.53 7.70
N VAL A 44 3.22 12.28 7.23
CA VAL A 44 2.18 11.71 6.36
C VAL A 44 0.85 11.68 7.10
N LYS A 45 -0.19 12.19 6.46
CA LYS A 45 -1.56 12.24 6.98
C LYS A 45 -2.44 11.28 6.19
N ASP A 46 -3.48 10.77 6.87
CA ASP A 46 -4.57 10.10 6.20
C ASP A 46 -5.40 11.16 5.45
N MET A 47 -5.22 11.21 4.15
CA MET A 47 -5.92 12.12 3.25
C MET A 47 -6.19 11.41 1.92
N PRO A 48 -7.24 11.80 1.19
CA PRO A 48 -7.46 11.28 -0.15
C PRO A 48 -6.22 11.51 -1.02
N MET A 49 -5.75 10.45 -1.65
CA MET A 49 -4.59 10.57 -2.54
C MET A 49 -4.94 11.43 -3.77
N PRO A 50 -4.02 12.26 -4.25
CA PRO A 50 -4.26 13.17 -5.38
C PRO A 50 -4.58 12.39 -6.66
N PHE A 51 -5.79 12.55 -7.20
CA PHE A 51 -6.36 11.80 -8.32
C PHE A 51 -5.51 11.78 -9.59
N GLY A 52 -4.91 12.89 -9.98
CA GLY A 52 -4.18 13.00 -11.25
C GLY A 52 -2.88 12.17 -11.31
N LYS A 53 -2.29 11.82 -10.16
CA LYS A 53 -1.01 11.11 -10.08
C LYS A 53 -1.16 9.61 -9.84
N ILE A 54 -2.26 9.20 -9.25
CA ILE A 54 -2.58 7.78 -9.01
C ILE A 54 -2.77 7.04 -10.34
N ASN A 55 -3.39 7.69 -11.31
CA ASN A 55 -3.67 7.09 -12.61
C ASN A 55 -2.41 6.86 -13.46
N SER A 56 -1.34 7.61 -13.21
CA SER A 56 -0.07 7.48 -13.94
C SER A 56 0.88 6.44 -13.35
N LEU A 57 0.67 6.04 -12.08
CA LEU A 57 1.57 5.14 -11.38
C LEU A 57 0.88 3.81 -11.01
N ARG A 58 1.36 2.72 -11.60
CA ARG A 58 0.84 1.38 -11.30
C ARG A 58 1.01 0.97 -9.84
N ALA A 59 2.08 1.43 -9.20
CA ALA A 59 2.40 1.09 -7.82
C ALA A 59 1.55 1.85 -6.79
N SER A 60 0.71 2.81 -7.20
CA SER A 60 -0.12 3.59 -6.27
C SER A 60 -1.08 2.74 -5.43
N TYR A 61 -1.52 1.58 -5.93
CA TYR A 61 -2.39 0.69 -5.17
C TYR A 61 -1.72 0.08 -3.93
N TYR A 62 -0.39 0.08 -3.82
CA TYR A 62 0.29 -0.36 -2.59
C TYR A 62 0.04 0.56 -1.40
N PHE A 63 -0.38 1.80 -1.65
CA PHE A 63 -0.82 2.69 -0.59
C PHE A 63 -2.08 2.19 0.13
N TYR A 64 -2.95 1.40 -0.50
CA TYR A 64 -4.11 0.82 0.19
C TYR A 64 -3.69 0.04 1.44
N GLY A 65 -2.80 -0.94 1.28
CA GLY A 65 -2.34 -1.76 2.39
C GLY A 65 -1.56 -0.99 3.42
N SER A 66 -0.66 -0.10 3.00
CA SER A 66 0.19 0.67 3.92
C SER A 66 -0.61 1.70 4.73
N LEU A 67 -1.57 2.41 4.12
CA LEU A 67 -2.44 3.36 4.83
C LEU A 67 -3.43 2.63 5.73
N LEU A 68 -4.06 1.56 5.24
CA LEU A 68 -4.96 0.74 6.03
C LEU A 68 -4.28 0.17 7.28
N GLY A 69 -3.05 -0.36 7.13
CA GLY A 69 -2.27 -0.86 8.26
C GLY A 69 -1.89 0.23 9.26
N ARG A 70 -1.60 1.45 8.80
CA ARG A 70 -1.14 2.56 9.64
C ARG A 70 -2.29 3.30 10.31
N TYR A 71 -3.35 3.61 9.56
CA TYR A 71 -4.43 4.51 10.00
C TYR A 71 -5.77 3.79 10.22
N GLY A 72 -5.88 2.51 9.85
CA GLY A 72 -7.15 1.78 9.86
C GLY A 72 -8.09 2.19 8.73
N GLN A 73 -7.65 3.05 7.85
CA GLN A 73 -8.41 3.48 6.67
C GLN A 73 -7.48 3.94 5.54
N ALA A 74 -7.99 3.88 4.32
CA ALA A 74 -7.35 4.39 3.11
C ALA A 74 -8.42 4.90 2.15
N THR A 75 -8.28 6.13 1.64
CA THR A 75 -9.11 6.66 0.57
C THR A 75 -8.25 6.88 -0.65
N VAL A 76 -8.53 6.17 -1.72
CA VAL A 76 -7.74 6.20 -2.95
C VAL A 76 -8.69 6.35 -4.14
N GLY A 77 -8.32 7.18 -5.10
CA GLY A 77 -9.06 7.30 -6.35
C GLY A 77 -9.19 5.93 -7.03
N LEU A 78 -10.31 5.69 -7.67
CA LEU A 78 -10.48 4.50 -8.49
C LEU A 78 -9.40 4.52 -9.58
N PRO A 79 -8.68 3.42 -9.79
CA PRO A 79 -7.70 3.36 -10.85
C PRO A 79 -8.40 3.63 -12.19
N GLY A 80 -8.09 4.75 -12.81
CA GLY A 80 -8.56 5.08 -14.15
C GLY A 80 -8.19 3.94 -15.10
N GLY A 81 -9.06 3.66 -16.06
CA GLY A 81 -8.80 2.66 -17.08
C GLY A 81 -7.51 3.01 -17.82
N CYS A 82 -6.44 2.26 -17.58
CA CYS A 82 -5.29 2.29 -18.47
C CYS A 82 -5.68 1.59 -19.78
N ASP A 83 -5.02 1.95 -20.88
CA ASP A 83 -5.16 1.29 -22.21
C ASP A 83 -4.95 -0.24 -22.18
N LEU A 84 -4.58 -0.81 -21.05
CA LEU A 84 -4.37 -2.23 -20.79
C LEU A 84 -5.58 -2.93 -20.14
N GLY A 85 -6.73 -2.27 -20.01
CA GLY A 85 -7.96 -2.83 -19.44
C GLY A 85 -8.07 -2.74 -17.92
N PRO A 86 -9.25 -3.13 -17.38
CA PRO A 86 -9.52 -3.09 -15.96
C PRO A 86 -8.56 -4.03 -15.21
N ARG A 87 -7.94 -3.54 -14.14
CA ARG A 87 -7.13 -4.38 -13.27
C ARG A 87 -7.99 -4.86 -12.12
N PRO A 88 -8.16 -6.17 -11.99
CA PRO A 88 -8.89 -6.71 -10.87
C PRO A 88 -8.10 -6.42 -9.58
N ILE A 89 -8.70 -5.64 -8.68
CA ILE A 89 -8.22 -5.41 -7.31
C ILE A 89 -9.01 -6.22 -6.29
N ASP A 90 -9.88 -7.10 -6.77
CA ASP A 90 -10.76 -7.96 -5.99
C ASP A 90 -10.00 -8.81 -4.96
N LEU A 91 -8.84 -9.37 -5.32
CA LEU A 91 -8.00 -10.13 -4.39
C LEU A 91 -7.44 -9.26 -3.24
N HIS A 92 -7.11 -8.00 -3.55
CA HIS A 92 -6.67 -7.04 -2.51
C HIS A 92 -7.82 -6.75 -1.56
N LEU A 93 -9.01 -6.45 -2.11
CA LEU A 93 -10.20 -6.11 -1.33
C LEU A 93 -10.65 -7.29 -0.47
N LYS A 94 -10.70 -8.50 -1.03
CA LYS A 94 -10.99 -9.73 -0.30
C LYS A 94 -10.07 -9.91 0.91
N ALA A 95 -8.77 -9.65 0.73
CA ALA A 95 -7.81 -9.74 1.82
C ALA A 95 -8.09 -8.70 2.93
N PHE A 96 -8.38 -7.46 2.55
CA PHE A 96 -8.68 -6.40 3.51
C PHE A 96 -10.00 -6.64 4.25
N GLU A 97 -11.03 -7.14 3.58
CA GLU A 97 -12.29 -7.55 4.21
C GLU A 97 -12.09 -8.68 5.21
N ALA A 98 -11.30 -9.70 4.85
CA ALA A 98 -10.93 -10.78 5.78
C ALA A 98 -10.19 -10.25 7.03
N MET A 99 -9.45 -9.16 6.90
CA MET A 99 -8.75 -8.47 7.99
C MET A 99 -9.65 -7.48 8.76
N GLY A 100 -10.94 -7.40 8.43
CA GLY A 100 -11.95 -6.61 9.15
C GLY A 100 -12.16 -5.20 8.62
N ALA A 101 -11.74 -4.90 7.40
CA ALA A 101 -12.08 -3.64 6.75
C ALA A 101 -13.41 -3.75 5.96
N SER A 102 -14.11 -2.63 5.86
CA SER A 102 -15.26 -2.43 4.98
C SER A 102 -14.87 -1.57 3.79
N ILE A 103 -15.50 -1.80 2.65
CA ILE A 103 -15.24 -1.11 1.40
C ILE A 103 -16.45 -0.31 1.02
N SER A 104 -16.29 0.98 0.74
CA SER A 104 -17.31 1.86 0.22
C SER A 104 -16.80 2.63 -0.99
N TYR A 105 -17.70 2.93 -1.91
CA TYR A 105 -17.39 3.71 -3.10
C TYR A 105 -18.07 5.07 -2.97
N GLU A 106 -17.28 6.13 -3.11
CA GLU A 106 -17.71 7.52 -3.01
C GLU A 106 -17.23 8.25 -4.27
N ASP A 107 -18.17 8.65 -5.13
CA ASP A 107 -17.88 9.31 -6.42
C ASP A 107 -16.78 8.58 -7.24
N GLU A 108 -15.64 9.22 -7.41
CA GLU A 108 -14.47 8.67 -8.12
C GLU A 108 -13.42 8.05 -7.20
N SER A 109 -13.79 7.78 -5.94
CA SER A 109 -12.88 7.19 -4.95
C SER A 109 -13.42 5.93 -4.32
N MET A 110 -12.50 5.12 -3.83
CA MET A 110 -12.80 3.97 -3.00
C MET A 110 -12.22 4.20 -1.62
N ARG A 111 -13.05 4.03 -0.61
CA ARG A 111 -12.64 4.05 0.79
C ARG A 111 -12.64 2.64 1.35
N ILE A 112 -11.54 2.27 1.97
CA ILE A 112 -11.35 1.03 2.72
C ILE A 112 -11.12 1.44 4.17
N ALA A 113 -11.94 0.98 5.10
CA ALA A 113 -11.83 1.39 6.50
C ALA A 113 -12.27 0.28 7.45
N THR A 114 -11.59 0.21 8.60
CA THR A 114 -12.09 -0.55 9.76
C THR A 114 -13.14 0.29 10.51
N ASP A 115 -13.85 -0.35 11.42
CA ASP A 115 -14.74 0.40 12.34
C ASP A 115 -13.95 1.46 13.11
N ALA A 116 -14.61 2.57 13.41
CA ALA A 116 -13.98 3.73 14.02
C ALA A 116 -13.16 3.38 15.27
N GLY A 117 -11.87 3.71 15.25
CA GLY A 117 -10.95 3.45 16.36
C GLY A 117 -10.43 2.02 16.47
N GLN A 118 -10.83 1.12 15.58
CA GLN A 118 -10.29 -0.24 15.53
C GLN A 118 -9.05 -0.31 14.62
N ARG A 119 -8.13 -1.21 14.98
CA ARG A 119 -7.01 -1.58 14.11
C ARG A 119 -7.41 -2.77 13.26
N ILE A 120 -6.84 -2.84 12.07
CA ILE A 120 -6.94 -4.03 11.22
C ILE A 120 -6.47 -5.28 11.99
N LYS A 121 -7.14 -6.41 11.77
CA LYS A 121 -6.89 -7.66 12.48
C LYS A 121 -6.20 -8.67 11.60
N GLY A 122 -5.35 -9.48 12.21
CA GLY A 122 -4.76 -10.64 11.54
C GLY A 122 -5.85 -11.64 11.13
N ALA A 123 -5.68 -12.25 9.96
CA ALA A 123 -6.62 -13.18 9.38
C ALA A 123 -5.93 -14.33 8.64
N HIS A 124 -6.66 -15.40 8.37
CA HIS A 124 -6.25 -16.48 7.49
C HIS A 124 -6.85 -16.20 6.10
N ILE A 125 -5.99 -15.92 5.14
CA ILE A 125 -6.37 -15.43 3.81
C ILE A 125 -5.88 -16.42 2.76
N TYR A 126 -6.80 -16.96 1.96
CA TYR A 126 -6.47 -17.79 0.79
C TYR A 126 -6.61 -16.93 -0.48
N MET A 127 -5.54 -16.84 -1.25
CA MET A 127 -5.55 -16.17 -2.56
C MET A 127 -6.10 -17.11 -3.62
N ASP A 128 -7.26 -16.80 -4.20
CA ASP A 128 -7.90 -17.64 -5.21
C ASP A 128 -7.01 -17.82 -6.45
N THR A 129 -6.20 -16.80 -6.73
CA THR A 129 -5.17 -16.82 -7.78
C THR A 129 -3.90 -16.21 -7.21
N VAL A 130 -2.75 -16.75 -7.59
CA VAL A 130 -1.45 -16.16 -7.22
C VAL A 130 -1.34 -14.75 -7.78
N SER A 131 -1.11 -13.78 -6.91
CA SER A 131 -0.99 -12.37 -7.27
C SER A 131 0.09 -11.70 -6.44
N VAL A 132 1.14 -11.19 -7.12
CA VAL A 132 2.24 -10.44 -6.50
C VAL A 132 1.69 -9.21 -5.79
N GLY A 133 0.88 -8.42 -6.50
CA GLY A 133 0.33 -7.17 -5.96
C GLY A 133 -0.55 -7.39 -4.74
N ALA A 134 -1.46 -8.38 -4.78
CA ALA A 134 -2.33 -8.67 -3.64
C ALA A 134 -1.53 -9.22 -2.44
N THR A 135 -0.51 -10.05 -2.68
CA THR A 135 0.37 -10.57 -1.64
C THR A 135 1.10 -9.44 -0.94
N ILE A 136 1.81 -8.58 -1.68
CA ILE A 136 2.55 -7.44 -1.11
C ILE A 136 1.60 -6.51 -0.34
N ASN A 137 0.46 -6.17 -0.94
CA ASN A 137 -0.48 -5.23 -0.32
C ASN A 137 -1.07 -5.79 0.98
N THR A 138 -1.36 -7.09 1.01
CA THR A 138 -1.77 -7.78 2.23
C THR A 138 -0.66 -7.79 3.28
N MET A 139 0.59 -8.02 2.89
CA MET A 139 1.74 -7.96 3.81
C MET A 139 1.90 -6.57 4.42
N LEU A 140 1.78 -5.50 3.61
CA LEU A 140 1.87 -4.11 4.08
C LEU A 140 0.78 -3.79 5.11
N ALA A 141 -0.47 -4.23 4.87
CA ALA A 141 -1.56 -4.09 5.83
C ALA A 141 -1.29 -4.91 7.11
N ALA A 142 -0.85 -6.15 6.95
CA ALA A 142 -0.60 -7.09 8.04
C ALA A 142 0.52 -6.64 8.98
N ALA A 143 1.50 -5.86 8.50
CA ALA A 143 2.64 -5.39 9.29
C ALA A 143 2.24 -4.60 10.55
N LYS A 144 1.05 -3.97 10.55
CA LYS A 144 0.50 -3.23 11.70
C LYS A 144 -0.79 -3.86 12.26
N ALA A 145 -1.21 -5.03 11.76
CA ALA A 145 -2.41 -5.73 12.21
C ALA A 145 -2.26 -6.28 13.63
N VAL A 146 -3.37 -6.39 14.34
CA VAL A 146 -3.42 -7.04 15.65
C VAL A 146 -3.62 -8.53 15.47
N GLY A 147 -2.70 -9.34 15.95
CA GLY A 147 -2.76 -10.80 15.84
C GLY A 147 -1.92 -11.33 14.68
N ARG A 148 -2.17 -12.57 14.30
CA ARG A 148 -1.42 -13.30 13.27
C ARG A 148 -2.16 -13.28 11.94
N THR A 149 -1.45 -12.95 10.86
CA THR A 149 -1.94 -13.11 9.48
C THR A 149 -1.24 -14.30 8.82
N VAL A 150 -2.01 -15.12 8.13
CA VAL A 150 -1.51 -16.21 7.30
C VAL A 150 -2.03 -16.00 5.89
N ILE A 151 -1.15 -15.98 4.92
CA ILE A 151 -1.49 -15.85 3.50
C ILE A 151 -1.16 -17.18 2.81
N GLU A 152 -2.18 -17.90 2.39
CA GLU A 152 -2.03 -19.14 1.62
C GLU A 152 -2.11 -18.84 0.12
N ASN A 153 -1.44 -19.67 -0.70
CA ASN A 153 -1.30 -19.48 -2.14
C ASN A 153 -0.71 -18.10 -2.51
N ALA A 154 0.17 -17.58 -1.63
CA ALA A 154 0.88 -16.33 -1.84
C ALA A 154 1.83 -16.41 -3.04
N ALA A 155 2.09 -15.27 -3.66
CA ALA A 155 3.15 -15.13 -4.65
C ALA A 155 4.53 -15.42 -4.03
N ARG A 156 5.48 -15.88 -4.87
CA ARG A 156 6.82 -16.32 -4.42
C ARG A 156 7.96 -15.67 -5.19
N GLU A 157 7.65 -14.62 -5.93
CA GLU A 157 8.62 -13.83 -6.67
C GLU A 157 9.65 -13.19 -5.73
N PRO A 158 10.87 -12.93 -6.19
CA PRO A 158 11.96 -12.40 -5.36
C PRO A 158 11.58 -11.13 -4.58
N GLU A 159 10.80 -10.23 -5.19
CA GLU A 159 10.34 -9.00 -4.56
C GLU A 159 9.47 -9.22 -3.32
N ILE A 160 8.80 -10.37 -3.20
CA ILE A 160 8.05 -10.73 -1.98
C ILE A 160 9.01 -10.92 -0.80
N ILE A 161 10.16 -11.56 -1.07
CA ILE A 161 11.20 -11.79 -0.06
C ILE A 161 11.81 -10.45 0.36
N ASP A 162 12.06 -9.55 -0.59
CA ASP A 162 12.63 -8.22 -0.32
C ASP A 162 11.69 -7.40 0.57
N VAL A 163 10.38 -7.38 0.26
CA VAL A 163 9.37 -6.72 1.09
C VAL A 163 9.31 -7.35 2.49
N ALA A 164 9.31 -8.69 2.58
CA ALA A 164 9.29 -9.38 3.87
C ALA A 164 10.53 -9.03 4.71
N THR A 165 11.70 -8.98 4.08
CA THR A 165 12.97 -8.61 4.72
C THR A 165 12.91 -7.17 5.25
N LEU A 166 12.44 -6.23 4.43
CA LEU A 166 12.28 -4.84 4.85
C LEU A 166 11.32 -4.69 6.04
N LEU A 167 10.21 -5.42 6.03
CA LEU A 167 9.21 -5.35 7.10
C LEU A 167 9.68 -5.99 8.42
N ASN A 168 10.72 -6.83 8.39
CA ASN A 168 11.32 -7.46 9.57
C ASN A 168 12.51 -6.67 10.16
N ASN A 169 13.00 -5.66 9.46
CA ASN A 169 14.06 -4.77 9.94
C ASN A 169 13.46 -3.57 10.69
#